data_41e681d5ee893aa91d734093ae7361a4
#
_entry.id   41e681d5ee893aa91d734093ae7361a4
#
_cell.length_a   1.000
_cell.length_b   1.000
_cell.length_c   1.000
_cell.angle_alpha   90.00
_cell.angle_beta   90.00
_cell.angle_gamma   90.00
#
_symmetry.space_group_name_H-M   'P 1'
#
loop_
_entity.id
_entity.type
_entity.pdbx_description
1 polymer ?
#
loop_
_entity_poly.entity_id
_entity_poly.type
_entity_poly.pdbx_seq_one_letter_code
_entity_poly.pdbx_strand_id
1 'polypeptide(L)'
;ANTTGSQNTFLGRSSGGITTGSNVTVVGYSATASSTSVSNQITLGDGSVDNLRCNDTSISSLSDARDKTNVQDIPLGLDFVNQMRPVSFDWDRRDGSYKGKKDFGFIAQELKEIQDNTEYADHIRLVQEDNPEKLEADPMKTYPVLVKAIQELSAKVEELQTELNTLKGN
;
A
#
# COMPACT_ATOMS: atom_id res chain seq x y z
N ALA A 1 -22.78 17.18 0.96
CA ALA A 1 -23.39 16.92 2.27
C ALA A 1 -23.61 15.41 2.42
N ASN A 2 -23.38 14.86 3.61
CA ASN A 2 -23.70 13.47 3.92
C ASN A 2 -25.22 13.26 3.85
N THR A 3 -25.69 12.27 3.11
CA THR A 3 -27.12 12.01 2.89
C THR A 3 -27.63 10.78 3.64
N THR A 4 -26.91 9.68 3.61
CA THR A 4 -27.32 8.40 4.22
C THR A 4 -26.22 7.74 5.07
N GLY A 5 -24.98 8.21 4.98
CA GLY A 5 -23.88 7.70 5.77
C GLY A 5 -24.00 8.06 7.25
N SER A 6 -23.42 7.25 8.12
CA SER A 6 -23.44 7.43 9.58
C SER A 6 -22.03 7.31 10.20
N GLN A 7 -21.88 7.73 11.45
CA GLN A 7 -20.63 7.58 12.22
C GLN A 7 -19.43 8.33 11.58
N ASN A 8 -19.68 9.43 10.87
CA ASN A 8 -18.65 10.19 10.19
C ASN A 8 -18.18 11.37 11.05
N THR A 9 -16.88 11.63 11.06
CA THR A 9 -16.25 12.76 11.75
C THR A 9 -15.50 13.64 10.74
N PHE A 10 -15.91 14.92 10.62
CA PHE A 10 -15.26 15.89 9.76
C PHE A 10 -14.78 17.07 10.58
N LEU A 11 -13.48 17.31 10.59
CA LEU A 11 -12.86 18.41 11.33
C LEU A 11 -12.00 19.26 10.40
N GLY A 12 -12.45 20.46 10.14
CA GLY A 12 -11.74 21.42 9.30
C GLY A 12 -12.67 22.12 8.30
N ARG A 13 -12.25 23.32 7.85
CA ARG A 13 -13.02 24.04 6.82
C ARG A 13 -13.01 23.24 5.52
N SER A 14 -14.17 23.02 4.93
CA SER A 14 -14.38 22.27 3.69
C SER A 14 -13.92 20.81 3.76
N SER A 15 -13.79 20.24 4.97
CA SER A 15 -13.50 18.82 5.13
C SER A 15 -14.73 17.95 4.86
N GLY A 16 -14.54 16.70 4.41
CA GLY A 16 -15.62 15.73 4.19
C GLY A 16 -15.52 14.95 2.88
N GLY A 17 -16.42 15.23 1.94
CA GLY A 17 -16.45 14.54 0.64
C GLY A 17 -17.26 13.24 0.61
N ILE A 18 -18.00 12.92 1.71
CA ILE A 18 -18.83 11.72 1.82
C ILE A 18 -20.30 12.07 1.55
N THR A 19 -21.00 11.19 0.83
CA THR A 19 -22.46 11.23 0.67
C THR A 19 -23.15 10.02 1.29
N THR A 20 -22.62 8.83 1.12
CA THR A 20 -23.24 7.57 1.56
C THR A 20 -22.32 6.71 2.44
N GLY A 21 -21.02 6.97 2.48
CA GLY A 21 -20.04 6.22 3.29
C GLY A 21 -20.24 6.40 4.80
N SER A 22 -19.86 5.41 5.57
CA SER A 22 -19.97 5.38 7.03
C SER A 22 -18.63 5.08 7.70
N ASN A 23 -18.49 5.51 8.98
CA ASN A 23 -17.28 5.32 9.76
C ASN A 23 -16.04 5.95 9.09
N VAL A 24 -16.20 7.19 8.61
CA VAL A 24 -15.13 7.94 7.93
C VAL A 24 -14.71 9.12 8.80
N THR A 25 -13.42 9.24 9.03
CA THR A 25 -12.81 10.38 9.74
C THR A 25 -11.96 11.18 8.78
N VAL A 26 -12.25 12.47 8.62
CA VAL A 26 -11.49 13.39 7.77
C VAL A 26 -11.08 14.62 8.57
N VAL A 27 -9.79 14.87 8.65
CA VAL A 27 -9.22 15.98 9.43
C VAL A 27 -8.32 16.84 8.56
N GLY A 28 -8.58 18.14 8.52
CA GLY A 28 -7.77 19.12 7.83
C GLY A 28 -8.59 20.04 6.93
N TYR A 29 -7.97 21.17 6.51
CA TYR A 29 -8.55 22.07 5.53
C TYR A 29 -8.70 21.37 4.18
N SER A 30 -9.87 21.43 3.57
CA SER A 30 -10.18 20.80 2.28
C SER A 30 -9.84 19.30 2.17
N ALA A 31 -9.59 18.64 3.29
CA ALA A 31 -9.37 17.20 3.30
C ALA A 31 -10.64 16.46 2.85
N THR A 32 -10.48 15.46 1.99
CA THR A 32 -11.60 14.68 1.45
C THR A 32 -11.30 13.19 1.49
N ALA A 33 -12.32 12.37 1.68
CA ALA A 33 -12.22 10.93 1.55
C ALA A 33 -11.87 10.53 0.09
N SER A 34 -11.38 9.32 -0.11
CA SER A 34 -10.99 8.79 -1.44
C SER A 34 -12.15 8.75 -2.43
N SER A 35 -13.36 8.47 -1.95
CA SER A 35 -14.60 8.55 -2.73
C SER A 35 -15.78 8.99 -1.86
N THR A 36 -16.90 9.32 -2.51
CA THR A 36 -18.12 9.77 -1.80
C THR A 36 -18.88 8.66 -1.08
N SER A 37 -18.58 7.41 -1.37
CA SER A 37 -19.22 6.21 -0.83
C SER A 37 -18.28 5.32 0.00
N VAL A 38 -17.01 5.68 0.14
CA VAL A 38 -16.05 4.90 0.93
C VAL A 38 -16.48 4.82 2.40
N SER A 39 -16.21 3.69 3.02
CA SER A 39 -16.43 3.46 4.45
C SER A 39 -15.15 2.99 5.14
N ASN A 40 -15.08 3.14 6.47
CA ASN A 40 -13.95 2.67 7.29
C ASN A 40 -12.61 3.31 6.89
N GLN A 41 -12.59 4.60 6.60
CA GLN A 41 -11.40 5.33 6.16
C GLN A 41 -11.06 6.50 7.10
N ILE A 42 -9.77 6.75 7.27
CA ILE A 42 -9.25 7.97 7.90
C ILE A 42 -8.41 8.73 6.89
N THR A 43 -8.69 10.02 6.71
CA THR A 43 -7.90 10.93 5.87
C THR A 43 -7.38 12.09 6.70
N LEU A 44 -6.09 12.35 6.61
CA LEU A 44 -5.40 13.45 7.31
C LEU A 44 -4.81 14.41 6.28
N GLY A 45 -5.38 15.62 6.22
CA GLY A 45 -4.95 16.68 5.29
C GLY A 45 -5.48 16.53 3.86
N ASP A 46 -5.16 17.51 3.06
CA ASP A 46 -5.46 17.56 1.62
C ASP A 46 -4.22 17.20 0.78
N GLY A 47 -4.32 17.36 -0.54
CA GLY A 47 -3.23 17.08 -1.46
C GLY A 47 -1.98 17.98 -1.33
N SER A 48 -2.01 19.01 -0.49
CA SER A 48 -0.89 19.91 -0.23
C SER A 48 -0.05 19.51 0.98
N VAL A 49 -0.56 18.56 1.80
CA VAL A 49 0.18 18.04 2.95
C VAL A 49 1.29 17.12 2.46
N ASP A 50 2.54 17.51 2.70
CA ASP A 50 3.75 16.79 2.29
C ASP A 50 4.57 16.22 3.45
N ASN A 51 4.12 16.42 4.70
CA ASN A 51 4.81 15.92 5.87
C ASN A 51 3.84 15.65 7.03
N LEU A 52 3.72 14.39 7.43
CA LEU A 52 3.04 13.98 8.66
C LEU A 52 4.10 13.84 9.76
N ARG A 53 4.09 14.75 10.74
CA ARG A 53 5.07 14.77 11.83
C ARG A 53 4.50 14.17 13.09
N CYS A 54 5.09 13.08 13.52
CA CYS A 54 4.86 12.45 14.81
C CYS A 54 6.20 12.13 15.47
N ASN A 55 6.24 12.07 16.80
CA ASN A 55 7.44 11.61 17.50
C ASN A 55 7.66 10.10 17.30
N ASP A 56 6.58 9.34 17.25
CA ASP A 56 6.57 7.93 16.86
C ASP A 56 6.15 7.82 15.40
N THR A 57 6.91 7.08 14.61
CA THR A 57 6.67 6.86 13.18
C THR A 57 6.01 5.52 12.88
N SER A 58 5.80 4.69 13.92
CA SER A 58 5.17 3.39 13.77
C SER A 58 3.65 3.48 13.94
N ILE A 59 2.91 2.78 13.08
CA ILE A 59 1.48 2.52 13.24
C ILE A 59 1.33 1.04 13.58
N SER A 60 0.95 0.75 14.84
CA SER A 60 0.73 -0.62 15.30
C SER A 60 -0.60 -1.16 14.77
N SER A 61 -0.62 -2.40 14.34
CA SER A 61 -1.85 -3.13 14.01
C SER A 61 -1.95 -4.41 14.81
N LEU A 62 -3.18 -4.87 15.08
CA LEU A 62 -3.43 -6.13 15.75
C LEU A 62 -2.83 -7.29 14.95
N SER A 63 -2.04 -8.14 15.60
CA SER A 63 -1.37 -9.28 14.97
C SER A 63 -1.27 -10.50 15.89
N ASP A 64 -2.19 -10.61 16.86
CA ASP A 64 -2.24 -11.74 17.79
C ASP A 64 -2.64 -13.03 17.04
N ALA A 65 -1.95 -14.13 17.33
CA ALA A 65 -2.24 -15.43 16.73
C ALA A 65 -3.68 -15.92 17.02
N ARG A 66 -4.25 -15.52 18.16
CA ARG A 66 -5.62 -15.88 18.56
C ARG A 66 -6.70 -15.25 17.69
N ASP A 67 -6.35 -14.18 16.97
CA ASP A 67 -7.25 -13.46 16.06
C ASP A 67 -7.04 -13.86 14.60
N LYS A 68 -6.29 -14.95 14.35
CA LYS A 68 -5.96 -15.46 13.01
C LYS A 68 -6.37 -16.92 12.86
N THR A 69 -6.86 -17.27 11.68
CA THR A 69 -7.17 -18.65 11.29
C THR A 69 -6.46 -18.99 9.97
N ASN A 70 -6.33 -20.26 9.66
CA ASN A 70 -5.73 -20.75 8.40
C ASN A 70 -4.33 -20.12 8.13
N VAL A 71 -3.52 -20.03 9.17
CA VAL A 71 -2.16 -19.48 9.05
C VAL A 71 -1.32 -20.46 8.22
N GLN A 72 -0.79 -19.97 7.10
CA GLN A 72 0.04 -20.72 6.18
C GLN A 72 1.25 -19.88 5.75
N ASP A 73 2.29 -20.56 5.26
CA ASP A 73 3.43 -19.88 4.66
C ASP A 73 3.00 -19.10 3.42
N ILE A 74 3.55 -17.91 3.26
CA ILE A 74 3.24 -17.06 2.11
C ILE A 74 3.85 -17.66 0.83
N PRO A 75 3.07 -17.86 -0.24
CA PRO A 75 3.56 -18.41 -1.50
C PRO A 75 4.20 -17.37 -2.43
N LEU A 76 3.96 -16.08 -2.16
CA LEU A 76 4.53 -14.98 -2.94
C LEU A 76 5.92 -14.64 -2.40
N GLY A 77 6.94 -14.82 -3.21
CA GLY A 77 8.33 -14.59 -2.84
C GLY A 77 9.12 -13.88 -3.95
N LEU A 78 10.31 -14.40 -4.25
CA LEU A 78 11.26 -13.76 -5.17
C LEU A 78 10.69 -13.54 -6.57
N ASP A 79 9.98 -14.51 -7.12
CA ASP A 79 9.41 -14.42 -8.46
C ASP A 79 8.31 -13.36 -8.54
N PHE A 80 7.55 -13.16 -7.46
CA PHE A 80 6.57 -12.09 -7.38
C PHE A 80 7.23 -10.71 -7.30
N VAL A 81 8.25 -10.57 -6.46
CA VAL A 81 8.99 -9.30 -6.31
C VAL A 81 9.67 -8.90 -7.61
N ASN A 82 10.20 -9.85 -8.37
CA ASN A 82 10.87 -9.60 -9.64
C ASN A 82 9.93 -9.06 -10.75
N GLN A 83 8.62 -9.17 -10.58
CA GLN A 83 7.64 -8.57 -11.50
C GLN A 83 7.42 -7.09 -11.22
N MET A 84 7.71 -6.62 -10.00
CA MET A 84 7.53 -5.22 -9.63
C MET A 84 8.61 -4.35 -10.28
N ARG A 85 8.21 -3.20 -10.78
CA ARG A 85 9.12 -2.22 -11.39
C ARG A 85 9.22 -0.96 -10.52
N PRO A 86 10.24 -0.82 -9.67
CA PRO A 86 10.49 0.44 -9.00
C PRO A 86 10.92 1.50 -10.00
N VAL A 87 10.39 2.71 -9.86
CA VAL A 87 10.61 3.81 -10.79
C VAL A 87 11.02 5.08 -10.06
N SER A 88 11.73 5.96 -10.75
CA SER A 88 11.87 7.36 -10.40
C SER A 88 10.96 8.19 -11.30
N PHE A 89 10.34 9.22 -10.74
CA PHE A 89 9.44 10.06 -11.49
C PHE A 89 9.40 11.49 -10.93
N ASP A 90 8.88 12.41 -11.72
CA ASP A 90 8.54 13.75 -11.30
C ASP A 90 7.01 13.83 -11.17
N TRP A 91 6.51 14.32 -10.04
CA TRP A 91 5.09 14.51 -9.84
C TRP A 91 4.52 15.55 -10.82
N ASP A 92 3.47 15.21 -11.52
CA ASP A 92 2.61 16.12 -12.28
C ASP A 92 1.14 15.81 -11.97
N ARG A 93 0.76 16.06 -10.72
CA ARG A 93 -0.59 15.71 -10.25
C ARG A 93 -1.65 16.53 -10.99
N ARG A 94 -2.74 15.89 -11.35
CA ARG A 94 -3.87 16.49 -12.07
C ARG A 94 -4.53 17.65 -11.32
N ASP A 95 -4.42 17.68 -9.99
CA ASP A 95 -4.87 18.78 -9.15
C ASP A 95 -3.88 19.97 -9.09
N GLY A 96 -2.74 19.85 -9.77
CA GLY A 96 -1.67 20.85 -9.80
C GLY A 96 -0.76 20.88 -8.58
N SER A 97 -1.05 20.09 -7.54
CA SER A 97 -0.18 19.96 -6.38
C SER A 97 1.03 19.08 -6.68
N TYR A 98 2.09 19.18 -5.89
CA TYR A 98 3.32 18.39 -6.00
C TYR A 98 4.05 18.48 -7.35
N LYS A 99 3.66 19.38 -8.25
CA LYS A 99 4.25 19.50 -9.59
C LYS A 99 5.77 19.72 -9.53
N GLY A 100 6.49 18.85 -10.27
CA GLY A 100 7.96 18.89 -10.38
C GLY A 100 8.73 18.37 -9.16
N LYS A 101 8.05 17.87 -8.10
CA LYS A 101 8.73 17.15 -7.01
C LYS A 101 9.18 15.78 -7.51
N LYS A 102 10.43 15.41 -7.22
CA LYS A 102 11.02 14.12 -7.61
C LYS A 102 10.79 13.08 -6.54
N ASP A 103 10.52 11.85 -6.96
CA ASP A 103 10.26 10.76 -6.03
C ASP A 103 10.64 9.40 -6.62
N PHE A 104 10.67 8.38 -5.75
CA PHE A 104 10.76 6.98 -6.12
C PHE A 104 9.49 6.25 -5.67
N GLY A 105 9.06 5.29 -6.45
CA GLY A 105 7.88 4.50 -6.07
C GLY A 105 7.50 3.49 -7.15
N PHE A 106 6.21 3.24 -7.23
CA PHE A 106 5.62 2.31 -8.19
C PHE A 106 4.48 2.98 -8.95
N ILE A 107 4.16 2.46 -10.12
CA ILE A 107 2.97 2.85 -10.87
C ILE A 107 1.81 1.96 -10.43
N ALA A 108 0.73 2.55 -9.91
CA ALA A 108 -0.40 1.81 -9.37
C ALA A 108 -1.03 0.84 -10.40
N GLN A 109 -1.11 1.23 -11.67
CA GLN A 109 -1.63 0.39 -12.74
C GLN A 109 -0.78 -0.86 -12.96
N GLU A 110 0.55 -0.73 -12.89
CA GLU A 110 1.48 -1.88 -13.04
C GLU A 110 1.38 -2.82 -11.82
N LEU A 111 1.28 -2.26 -10.60
CA LEU A 111 1.04 -3.05 -9.40
C LEU A 111 -0.31 -3.77 -9.44
N LYS A 112 -1.35 -3.12 -9.98
CA LYS A 112 -2.66 -3.74 -10.16
C LYS A 112 -2.60 -4.93 -11.10
N GLU A 113 -1.93 -4.81 -12.23
CA GLU A 113 -1.76 -5.92 -13.18
C GLU A 113 -1.08 -7.13 -12.51
N ILE A 114 -0.01 -6.90 -11.75
CA ILE A 114 0.67 -7.95 -11.00
C ILE A 114 -0.24 -8.56 -9.94
N GLN A 115 -0.99 -7.74 -9.20
CA GLN A 115 -1.95 -8.17 -8.21
C GLN A 115 -3.05 -9.06 -8.82
N ASP A 116 -3.67 -8.60 -9.90
CA ASP A 116 -4.81 -9.28 -10.53
C ASP A 116 -4.40 -10.61 -11.19
N ASN A 117 -3.12 -10.77 -11.52
CA ASN A 117 -2.56 -12.00 -12.10
C ASN A 117 -2.21 -13.08 -11.05
N THR A 118 -2.41 -12.82 -9.76
CA THR A 118 -2.23 -13.83 -8.70
C THR A 118 -3.55 -14.24 -8.06
N GLU A 119 -3.67 -15.51 -7.68
CA GLU A 119 -4.79 -16.00 -6.86
C GLU A 119 -4.83 -15.40 -5.44
N TYR A 120 -3.78 -14.69 -5.03
CA TYR A 120 -3.63 -14.02 -3.74
C TYR A 120 -3.96 -12.52 -3.77
N ALA A 121 -4.65 -12.04 -4.80
CA ALA A 121 -5.02 -10.62 -4.95
C ALA A 121 -5.71 -10.06 -3.70
N ASP A 122 -6.69 -10.79 -3.14
CA ASP A 122 -7.42 -10.42 -1.93
C ASP A 122 -6.55 -10.38 -0.66
N HIS A 123 -5.41 -11.08 -0.66
CA HIS A 123 -4.48 -11.09 0.46
C HIS A 123 -3.50 -9.93 0.39
N ILE A 124 -2.92 -9.70 -0.80
CA ILE A 124 -1.85 -8.72 -0.95
C ILE A 124 -2.37 -7.28 -1.05
N ARG A 125 -3.43 -7.03 -1.78
CA ARG A 125 -4.13 -5.73 -1.89
C ARG A 125 -3.16 -4.54 -2.03
N LEU A 126 -2.33 -4.58 -3.07
CA LEU A 126 -1.31 -3.55 -3.33
C LEU A 126 -1.90 -2.22 -3.78
N VAL A 127 -3.12 -2.25 -4.33
CA VAL A 127 -3.77 -1.08 -4.90
C VAL A 127 -5.14 -0.89 -4.26
N GLN A 128 -5.40 0.35 -3.85
CA GLN A 128 -6.72 0.80 -3.40
C GLN A 128 -7.46 1.39 -4.58
N GLU A 129 -8.69 0.90 -4.81
CA GLU A 129 -9.52 1.23 -5.98
C GLU A 129 -10.85 1.90 -5.59
N ASP A 130 -10.96 2.42 -4.37
CA ASP A 130 -12.15 3.13 -3.90
C ASP A 130 -12.55 4.29 -4.84
N ASN A 131 -11.56 4.83 -5.54
CA ASN A 131 -11.74 5.79 -6.61
C ASN A 131 -10.97 5.31 -7.86
N PRO A 132 -11.66 4.75 -8.87
CA PRO A 132 -11.00 4.22 -10.07
C PRO A 132 -10.32 5.31 -10.92
N GLU A 133 -10.73 6.57 -10.77
CA GLU A 133 -10.07 7.70 -11.41
C GLU A 133 -8.78 8.12 -10.70
N LYS A 134 -8.52 7.61 -9.51
CA LYS A 134 -7.37 7.96 -8.68
C LYS A 134 -6.94 6.76 -7.86
N LEU A 135 -6.21 5.85 -8.48
CA LEU A 135 -5.66 4.68 -7.80
C LEU A 135 -4.59 5.09 -6.79
N GLU A 136 -4.58 4.42 -5.65
CA GLU A 136 -3.60 4.60 -4.59
C GLU A 136 -2.85 3.28 -4.34
N ALA A 137 -1.53 3.32 -4.23
CA ALA A 137 -0.71 2.15 -3.96
C ALA A 137 -0.41 2.01 -2.47
N ASP A 138 -0.44 0.78 -1.96
CA ASP A 138 0.00 0.42 -0.60
C ASP A 138 1.22 -0.50 -0.67
N PRO A 139 2.43 0.03 -0.89
CA PRO A 139 3.64 -0.76 -0.99
C PRO A 139 4.04 -1.43 0.34
N MET A 140 3.49 -1.01 1.48
CA MET A 140 3.74 -1.62 2.79
C MET A 140 3.26 -3.07 2.86
N LYS A 141 2.28 -3.44 2.06
CA LYS A 141 1.80 -4.82 1.89
C LYS A 141 2.85 -5.77 1.31
N THR A 142 3.89 -5.24 0.68
CA THR A 142 5.01 -6.05 0.16
C THR A 142 5.98 -6.52 1.24
N TYR A 143 5.97 -5.97 2.47
CA TYR A 143 6.97 -6.34 3.49
C TYR A 143 7.06 -7.85 3.76
N PRO A 144 5.97 -8.58 4.02
CA PRO A 144 6.06 -10.04 4.21
C PRO A 144 6.59 -10.76 2.96
N VAL A 145 6.21 -10.28 1.77
CA VAL A 145 6.67 -10.84 0.48
C VAL A 145 8.17 -10.60 0.29
N LEU A 146 8.67 -9.42 0.63
CA LEU A 146 10.10 -9.11 0.59
C LEU A 146 10.91 -9.98 1.56
N VAL A 147 10.38 -10.23 2.77
CA VAL A 147 11.02 -11.16 3.72
C VAL A 147 11.13 -12.56 3.11
N LYS A 148 10.04 -13.06 2.50
CA LYS A 148 10.04 -14.35 1.83
C LYS A 148 11.01 -14.38 0.65
N ALA A 149 11.05 -13.34 -0.17
CA ALA A 149 11.98 -13.24 -1.30
C ALA A 149 13.45 -13.26 -0.86
N ILE A 150 13.78 -12.58 0.24
CA ILE A 150 15.13 -12.61 0.83
C ILE A 150 15.48 -14.00 1.34
N GLN A 151 14.55 -14.70 1.99
CA GLN A 151 14.76 -16.09 2.45
C GLN A 151 15.04 -17.03 1.28
N GLU A 152 14.27 -16.91 0.20
CA GLU A 152 14.47 -17.71 -1.02
C GLU A 152 15.80 -17.39 -1.71
N LEU A 153 16.18 -16.12 -1.78
CA LEU A 153 17.45 -15.70 -2.33
C LEU A 153 18.63 -16.22 -1.49
N SER A 154 18.53 -16.15 -0.16
CA SER A 154 19.54 -16.70 0.76
C SER A 154 19.73 -18.19 0.54
N ALA A 155 18.65 -18.96 0.43
CA ALA A 155 18.72 -20.41 0.17
C ALA A 155 19.39 -20.70 -1.19
N LYS A 156 19.06 -19.94 -2.24
CA LYS A 156 19.72 -20.09 -3.55
C LYS A 156 21.22 -19.80 -3.49
N VAL A 157 21.63 -18.79 -2.72
CA VAL A 157 23.07 -18.47 -2.54
C VAL A 157 23.79 -19.60 -1.82
N GLU A 158 23.21 -20.17 -0.77
CA GLU A 158 23.80 -21.30 -0.04
C GLU A 158 23.94 -22.56 -0.92
N GLU A 159 22.92 -22.84 -1.74
CA GLU A 159 22.96 -23.93 -2.73
C GLU A 159 24.11 -23.74 -3.72
N LEU A 160 24.20 -22.56 -4.35
CA LEU A 160 25.28 -22.24 -5.30
C LEU A 160 26.65 -22.28 -4.67
N GLN A 161 26.81 -21.84 -3.41
CA GLN A 161 28.10 -21.97 -2.68
C GLN A 161 28.46 -23.41 -2.44
N THR A 162 27.51 -24.26 -2.12
CA THR A 162 27.73 -25.70 -1.91
C THR A 162 28.14 -26.38 -3.21
N GLU A 163 27.45 -26.08 -4.32
CA GLU A 163 27.83 -26.60 -5.65
C GLU A 163 29.25 -26.17 -6.05
N LEU A 164 29.55 -24.88 -5.86
CA LEU A 164 30.87 -24.33 -6.17
C LEU A 164 31.98 -24.99 -5.36
N ASN A 165 31.77 -25.25 -4.07
CA ASN A 165 32.73 -25.94 -3.21
C ASN A 165 32.93 -27.40 -3.65
N THR A 166 31.86 -28.08 -4.06
CA THR A 166 31.93 -29.43 -4.61
C THR A 166 32.74 -29.47 -5.90
N LEU A 167 32.54 -28.50 -6.79
CA LEU A 167 33.30 -28.41 -8.05
C LEU A 167 34.77 -28.07 -7.84
N LYS A 168 35.13 -27.31 -6.79
CA LYS A 168 36.52 -26.95 -6.47
C LYS A 168 37.25 -28.03 -5.69
N GLY A 169 36.55 -28.97 -5.04
CA GLY A 169 37.11 -30.06 -4.27
C GLY A 169 37.43 -31.32 -5.09
N ASN A 170 37.02 -31.31 -6.37
CA ASN A 170 37.40 -32.29 -7.38
C ASN A 170 38.51 -31.74 -8.28
#